data_10e7916c8cc6345af7c9b36f871536e5
#
_entry.id   10e7916c8cc6345af7c9b36f871536e5
#
_cell.length_a   1.000
_cell.length_b   1.000
_cell.length_c   1.000
_cell.angle_alpha   90.00
_cell.angle_beta   90.00
_cell.angle_gamma   90.00
#
_symmetry.space_group_name_H-M   'P 1'
#
loop_
_entity.id
_entity.type
_entity.pdbx_description
1 polymer ?
#
loop_
_entity_poly.entity_id
_entity_poly.type
_entity_poly.pdbx_seq_one_letter_code
_entity_poly.pdbx_strand_id
1 'polypeptide(L)'
;MASVRVLAFDHEGRPIQFDTWLDDLQLYLLSDSRDSDSLFDHTSGAAPAPPATADIATRSQWLTCDAAAHLAIRNHLPLAECAHFGQYRTAQALYDAVVARYSSPATAALGRLLLPYLFPELSTFATVEDLVSHLRTSDARYRAAAPAEFLDRN
;
A
#
# COMPACT_ATOMS: atom_id res chain seq x y z
N MET A 1 19.96 -2.22 3.31
CA MET A 1 18.77 -2.82 2.67
C MET A 1 17.88 -3.37 3.76
N ALA A 2 16.66 -2.85 3.88
CA ALA A 2 15.69 -3.40 4.82
C ALA A 2 15.32 -4.82 4.34
N SER A 3 15.47 -5.81 5.22
CA SER A 3 15.07 -7.19 4.93
C SER A 3 13.65 -7.37 5.39
N VAL A 4 12.70 -7.40 4.48
CA VAL A 4 11.31 -7.74 4.80
C VAL A 4 11.24 -9.22 5.14
N ARG A 5 10.59 -9.54 6.24
CA ARG A 5 10.37 -10.93 6.65
C ARG A 5 9.15 -11.51 5.93
N VAL A 6 9.12 -12.81 5.78
CA VAL A 6 7.90 -13.50 5.31
C VAL A 6 6.82 -13.35 6.38
N LEU A 7 5.58 -13.01 5.95
CA LEU A 7 4.44 -12.89 6.86
C LEU A 7 4.21 -14.19 7.63
N ALA A 8 4.18 -14.10 8.95
CA ALA A 8 3.96 -15.25 9.82
C ALA A 8 2.49 -15.35 10.24
N PHE A 9 2.03 -16.56 10.54
CA PHE A 9 0.66 -16.84 10.98
C PHE A 9 0.67 -17.58 12.31
N ASP A 10 -0.34 -17.31 13.14
CA ASP A 10 -0.57 -18.06 14.37
C ASP A 10 -1.23 -19.42 14.09
N HIS A 11 -1.49 -20.18 15.15
CA HIS A 11 -2.12 -21.51 15.06
C HIS A 11 -3.59 -21.48 14.61
N GLU A 12 -4.22 -20.30 14.59
CA GLU A 12 -5.59 -20.09 14.09
C GLU A 12 -5.59 -19.56 12.65
N GLY A 13 -4.41 -19.43 12.03
CA GLY A 13 -4.28 -18.92 10.66
C GLY A 13 -4.46 -17.41 10.54
N ARG A 14 -4.27 -16.64 11.63
CA ARG A 14 -4.30 -15.18 11.62
C ARG A 14 -2.88 -14.63 11.44
N PRO A 15 -2.68 -13.58 10.64
CA PRO A 15 -1.36 -13.01 10.44
C PRO A 15 -0.85 -12.37 11.75
N ILE A 16 0.42 -12.64 12.05
CA ILE A 16 1.11 -12.06 13.21
C ILE A 16 1.74 -10.73 12.77
N GLN A 17 1.41 -9.63 13.47
CA GLN A 17 1.97 -8.30 13.21
C GLN A 17 1.81 -7.86 11.74
N PHE A 18 0.62 -8.05 11.17
CA PHE A 18 0.35 -7.73 9.77
C PHE A 18 0.67 -6.27 9.43
N ASP A 19 0.31 -5.32 10.29
CA ASP A 19 0.54 -3.89 10.05
C ASP A 19 2.05 -3.58 9.97
N THR A 20 2.85 -4.12 10.89
CA THR A 20 4.32 -3.96 10.85
C THR A 20 4.92 -4.60 9.60
N TRP A 21 4.45 -5.78 9.23
CA TRP A 21 4.88 -6.43 8.01
C TRP A 21 4.52 -5.62 6.75
N LEU A 22 3.34 -5.03 6.74
CA LEU A 22 2.86 -4.20 5.64
C LEU A 22 3.72 -2.93 5.48
N ASP A 23 4.04 -2.27 6.61
CA ASP A 23 4.92 -1.11 6.62
C ASP A 23 6.33 -1.46 6.10
N ASP A 24 6.90 -2.57 6.55
CA ASP A 24 8.21 -3.06 6.09
C ASP A 24 8.17 -3.36 4.58
N LEU A 25 7.09 -4.00 4.09
CA LEU A 25 6.90 -4.27 2.67
C LEU A 25 6.80 -2.98 1.85
N GLN A 26 6.06 -1.98 2.32
CA GLN A 26 5.94 -0.70 1.65
C GLN A 26 7.28 0.02 1.57
N LEU A 27 8.04 0.06 2.66
CA LEU A 27 9.39 0.65 2.69
C LEU A 27 10.34 -0.09 1.73
N TYR A 28 10.25 -1.40 1.64
CA TYR A 28 11.02 -2.17 0.67
C TYR A 28 10.66 -1.80 -0.76
N LEU A 29 9.36 -1.77 -1.11
CA LEU A 29 8.87 -1.42 -2.44
C LEU A 29 9.23 0.01 -2.84
N LEU A 30 9.23 0.95 -1.88
CA LEU A 30 9.68 2.34 -2.09
C LEU A 30 11.19 2.43 -2.31
N SER A 31 11.98 1.58 -1.65
CA SER A 31 13.44 1.60 -1.75
C SER A 31 13.99 0.96 -3.04
N ASP A 32 13.18 0.14 -3.71
CA ASP A 32 13.54 -0.50 -4.97
C ASP A 32 12.89 0.28 -6.13
N SER A 33 13.66 1.20 -6.70
CA SER A 33 13.24 1.99 -7.85
C SER A 33 13.88 1.45 -9.13
N ARG A 34 13.07 1.34 -10.18
CA ARG A 34 13.49 0.95 -11.51
C ARG A 34 13.06 2.02 -12.51
N ASP A 35 14.00 2.58 -13.22
CA ASP A 35 13.78 3.52 -14.32
C ASP A 35 12.97 4.78 -14.00
N SER A 36 12.94 5.30 -12.83
CA SER A 36 12.21 6.44 -12.29
C SER A 36 10.99 6.10 -11.41
N ASP A 37 10.38 4.94 -11.56
CA ASP A 37 9.23 4.56 -10.76
C ASP A 37 9.66 3.62 -9.64
N SER A 38 9.11 3.80 -8.45
CA SER A 38 9.28 2.84 -7.37
C SER A 38 8.38 1.62 -7.62
N LEU A 39 8.76 0.45 -7.11
CA LEU A 39 7.87 -0.71 -7.17
C LEU A 39 6.56 -0.44 -6.40
N PHE A 40 6.57 0.49 -5.45
CA PHE A 40 5.39 0.91 -4.72
C PHE A 40 4.37 1.64 -5.62
N ASP A 41 4.81 2.41 -6.62
CA ASP A 41 3.90 3.11 -7.55
C ASP A 41 3.01 2.14 -8.31
N HIS A 42 3.53 0.94 -8.63
CA HIS A 42 2.75 -0.14 -9.26
C HIS A 42 1.75 -0.80 -8.31
N THR A 43 1.99 -0.76 -7.00
CA THR A 43 1.08 -1.32 -6.00
C THR A 43 0.02 -0.33 -5.55
N SER A 44 0.35 0.97 -5.52
CA SER A 44 -0.56 2.04 -5.11
C SER A 44 -1.50 2.52 -6.22
N GLY A 45 -1.23 2.13 -7.47
CA GLY A 45 -1.93 2.63 -8.66
C GLY A 45 -1.43 3.98 -9.17
N ALA A 46 -0.34 4.51 -8.60
CA ALA A 46 0.29 5.75 -9.07
C ALA A 46 0.93 5.58 -10.46
N ALA A 47 1.36 4.35 -10.80
CA ALA A 47 1.83 3.97 -12.13
C ALA A 47 0.77 3.12 -12.87
N PRO A 48 -0.28 3.73 -13.45
CA PRO A 48 -1.33 2.99 -14.12
C PRO A 48 -0.82 2.29 -15.39
N ALA A 49 -1.47 1.18 -15.76
CA ALA A 49 -1.12 0.46 -16.98
C ALA A 49 -1.23 1.38 -18.20
N PRO A 50 -0.20 1.42 -19.06
CA PRO A 50 -0.22 2.26 -20.24
C PRO A 50 -1.33 1.80 -21.19
N PRO A 51 -1.96 2.72 -21.94
CA PRO A 51 -3.02 2.38 -22.88
C PRO A 51 -2.50 1.45 -24.01
N ALA A 52 -3.40 0.71 -24.63
CA ALA A 52 -3.04 -0.20 -25.73
C ALA A 52 -2.36 0.49 -26.91
N THR A 53 -2.56 1.81 -27.05
CA THR A 53 -1.95 2.66 -28.08
C THR A 53 -0.54 3.12 -27.73
N ALA A 54 -0.07 2.93 -26.49
CA ALA A 54 1.29 3.26 -26.11
C ALA A 54 2.29 2.40 -26.89
N ASP A 55 3.50 2.92 -27.07
CA ASP A 55 4.57 2.20 -27.77
C ASP A 55 4.95 0.90 -27.02
N ILE A 56 5.59 0.00 -27.75
CA ILE A 56 5.95 -1.32 -27.24
C ILE A 56 6.96 -1.22 -26.08
N ALA A 57 7.89 -0.27 -26.15
CA ALA A 57 8.92 -0.11 -25.13
C ALA A 57 8.29 0.31 -23.80
N THR A 58 7.43 1.33 -23.81
CA THR A 58 6.69 1.81 -22.63
C THR A 58 5.86 0.69 -21.99
N ARG A 59 5.14 -0.08 -22.79
CA ARG A 59 4.34 -1.20 -22.28
C ARG A 59 5.21 -2.31 -21.70
N SER A 60 6.32 -2.64 -22.35
CA SER A 60 7.25 -3.67 -21.88
C SER A 60 7.92 -3.26 -20.57
N GLN A 61 8.34 -2.01 -20.45
CA GLN A 61 8.92 -1.46 -19.22
C GLN A 61 7.92 -1.53 -18.07
N TRP A 62 6.70 -1.05 -18.29
CA TRP A 62 5.65 -1.10 -17.26
C TRP A 62 5.39 -2.55 -16.79
N LEU A 63 5.26 -3.51 -17.73
CA LEU A 63 5.06 -4.92 -17.40
C LEU A 63 6.21 -5.50 -16.59
N THR A 64 7.45 -5.09 -16.87
CA THR A 64 8.63 -5.55 -16.13
C THR A 64 8.62 -5.05 -14.69
N CYS A 65 8.28 -3.78 -14.48
CA CYS A 65 8.17 -3.18 -13.14
C CYS A 65 6.98 -3.77 -12.36
N ASP A 66 5.82 -3.90 -12.99
CA ASP A 66 4.64 -4.54 -12.38
C ASP A 66 4.93 -6.00 -11.96
N ALA A 67 5.57 -6.77 -12.84
CA ALA A 67 5.96 -8.14 -12.53
C ALA A 67 6.98 -8.21 -11.39
N ALA A 68 7.91 -7.25 -11.29
CA ALA A 68 8.87 -7.18 -10.20
C ALA A 68 8.19 -6.85 -8.87
N ALA A 69 7.28 -5.88 -8.86
CA ALA A 69 6.48 -5.53 -7.69
C ALA A 69 5.59 -6.71 -7.24
N HIS A 70 4.92 -7.36 -8.20
CA HIS A 70 4.11 -8.55 -7.95
C HIS A 70 4.93 -9.69 -7.34
N LEU A 71 6.13 -9.96 -7.87
CA LEU A 71 7.03 -10.99 -7.35
C LEU A 71 7.53 -10.62 -5.95
N ALA A 72 7.85 -9.35 -5.72
CA ALA A 72 8.27 -8.86 -4.40
C ALA A 72 7.21 -9.16 -3.34
N ILE A 73 5.93 -8.86 -3.58
CA ILE A 73 4.85 -9.18 -2.66
C ILE A 73 4.76 -10.68 -2.41
N ARG A 74 4.79 -11.49 -3.47
CA ARG A 74 4.69 -12.96 -3.34
C ARG A 74 5.83 -13.59 -2.55
N ASN A 75 7.05 -13.09 -2.70
CA ASN A 75 8.22 -13.60 -1.99
C ASN A 75 8.16 -13.33 -0.47
N HIS A 76 7.33 -12.37 -0.05
CA HIS A 76 7.14 -12.03 1.36
C HIS A 76 5.84 -12.62 1.96
N LEU A 77 5.09 -13.39 1.16
CA LEU A 77 3.95 -14.18 1.61
C LEU A 77 4.36 -15.65 1.76
N PRO A 78 3.79 -16.39 2.75
CA PRO A 78 3.97 -17.83 2.84
C PRO A 78 3.48 -18.53 1.57
N LEU A 79 4.16 -19.60 1.18
CA LEU A 79 3.81 -20.35 -0.04
C LEU A 79 2.35 -20.85 -0.02
N ALA A 80 1.85 -21.27 1.16
CA ALA A 80 0.47 -21.71 1.34
C ALA A 80 -0.54 -20.59 1.02
N GLU A 81 -0.22 -19.35 1.39
CA GLU A 81 -1.07 -18.19 1.12
C GLU A 81 -0.99 -17.73 -0.35
N CYS A 82 0.14 -17.92 -1.02
CA CYS A 82 0.28 -17.58 -2.44
C CYS A 82 -0.76 -18.26 -3.34
N ALA A 83 -1.25 -19.44 -2.94
CA ALA A 83 -2.29 -20.15 -3.69
C ALA A 83 -3.63 -19.39 -3.70
N HIS A 84 -3.96 -18.68 -2.63
CA HIS A 84 -5.19 -17.88 -2.52
C HIS A 84 -5.19 -16.66 -3.43
N PHE A 85 -4.00 -16.18 -3.80
CA PHE A 85 -3.81 -14.97 -4.59
C PHE A 85 -3.42 -15.24 -6.05
N GLY A 86 -3.42 -16.50 -6.50
CA GLY A 86 -2.98 -16.90 -7.83
C GLY A 86 -3.79 -16.31 -9.00
N GLN A 87 -4.98 -15.78 -8.74
CA GLN A 87 -5.86 -15.15 -9.73
C GLN A 87 -5.48 -13.69 -10.04
N TYR A 88 -4.79 -13.00 -9.13
CA TYR A 88 -4.43 -11.59 -9.31
C TYR A 88 -3.19 -11.49 -10.20
N ARG A 89 -3.30 -10.69 -11.27
CA ARG A 89 -2.28 -10.62 -12.34
C ARG A 89 -1.40 -9.39 -12.27
N THR A 90 -1.85 -8.33 -11.62
CA THR A 90 -1.09 -7.08 -11.45
C THR A 90 -0.65 -6.92 -10.00
N ALA A 91 0.43 -6.17 -9.79
CA ALA A 91 0.94 -5.89 -8.46
C ALA A 91 -0.10 -5.16 -7.60
N GLN A 92 -0.81 -4.19 -8.16
CA GLN A 92 -1.88 -3.47 -7.48
C GLN A 92 -3.00 -4.42 -7.02
N ALA A 93 -3.53 -5.24 -7.94
CA ALA A 93 -4.63 -6.15 -7.59
C ALA A 93 -4.23 -7.17 -6.52
N LEU A 94 -2.99 -7.66 -6.56
CA LEU A 94 -2.44 -8.54 -5.54
C LEU A 94 -2.30 -7.83 -4.20
N TYR A 95 -1.72 -6.62 -4.19
CA TYR A 95 -1.53 -5.83 -2.99
C TYR A 95 -2.87 -5.52 -2.30
N ASP A 96 -3.85 -5.02 -3.06
CA ASP A 96 -5.19 -4.72 -2.57
C ASP A 96 -5.88 -5.94 -1.99
N ALA A 97 -5.73 -7.11 -2.63
CA ALA A 97 -6.30 -8.36 -2.16
C ALA A 97 -5.65 -8.84 -0.85
N VAL A 98 -4.34 -8.70 -0.70
CA VAL A 98 -3.61 -9.03 0.54
C VAL A 98 -4.06 -8.11 1.68
N VAL A 99 -4.10 -6.81 1.43
CA VAL A 99 -4.58 -5.83 2.40
C VAL A 99 -6.03 -6.10 2.79
N ALA A 100 -6.92 -6.31 1.82
CA ALA A 100 -8.34 -6.59 2.08
C ALA A 100 -8.56 -7.88 2.90
N ARG A 101 -7.69 -8.88 2.72
CA ARG A 101 -7.81 -10.16 3.42
C ARG A 101 -7.34 -10.08 4.87
N TYR A 102 -6.28 -9.34 5.15
CA TYR A 102 -5.59 -9.39 6.45
C TYR A 102 -5.69 -8.12 7.27
N SER A 103 -6.00 -6.97 6.67
CA SER A 103 -6.30 -5.78 7.45
C SER A 103 -7.65 -5.93 8.13
N SER A 104 -7.71 -5.53 9.39
CA SER A 104 -9.02 -5.34 10.01
C SER A 104 -9.77 -4.24 9.24
N PRO A 105 -11.11 -4.31 9.14
CA PRO A 105 -11.88 -3.25 8.47
C PRO A 105 -11.60 -1.85 9.02
N ALA A 106 -11.29 -1.75 10.31
CA ALA A 106 -10.89 -0.50 10.95
C ALA A 106 -9.51 -0.01 10.48
N THR A 107 -8.52 -0.91 10.40
CA THR A 107 -7.14 -0.57 9.98
C THR A 107 -7.10 -0.15 8.52
N ALA A 108 -7.82 -0.85 7.64
CA ALA A 108 -7.90 -0.49 6.21
C ALA A 108 -8.57 0.88 6.00
N ALA A 109 -9.62 1.18 6.77
CA ALA A 109 -10.27 2.49 6.73
C ALA A 109 -9.35 3.60 7.26
N LEU A 110 -8.62 3.33 8.34
CA LEU A 110 -7.65 4.25 8.94
C LEU A 110 -6.48 4.54 8.00
N GLY A 111 -5.92 3.52 7.34
CA GLY A 111 -4.85 3.69 6.36
C GLY A 111 -5.26 4.62 5.22
N ARG A 112 -6.45 4.44 4.65
CA ARG A 112 -6.98 5.33 3.60
C ARG A 112 -7.22 6.76 4.06
N LEU A 113 -7.55 6.95 5.34
CA LEU A 113 -7.78 8.27 5.93
C LEU A 113 -6.47 8.95 6.34
N LEU A 114 -5.46 8.18 6.77
CA LEU A 114 -4.16 8.69 7.21
C LEU A 114 -3.22 9.05 6.05
N LEU A 115 -3.29 8.34 4.91
CA LEU A 115 -2.42 8.63 3.76
C LEU A 115 -2.50 10.09 3.29
N PRO A 116 -3.69 10.71 3.09
CA PRO A 116 -3.79 12.12 2.75
C PRO A 116 -3.36 13.06 3.87
N TYR A 117 -3.39 12.58 5.12
CA TYR A 117 -2.98 13.35 6.30
C TYR A 117 -1.46 13.37 6.48
N LEU A 118 -0.80 12.21 6.29
CA LEU A 118 0.64 12.06 6.49
C LEU A 118 1.46 12.55 5.30
N PHE A 119 0.89 12.50 4.09
CA PHE A 119 1.56 12.90 2.86
C PHE A 119 0.69 13.86 2.04
N PRO A 120 0.28 15.02 2.61
CA PRO A 120 -0.32 16.04 1.79
C PRO A 120 0.72 16.45 0.76
N GLU A 121 0.41 16.33 -0.53
CA GLU A 121 1.24 16.94 -1.57
C GLU A 121 1.20 18.46 -1.34
N LEU A 122 2.25 19.00 -0.71
CA LEU A 122 2.35 20.41 -0.36
C LEU A 122 2.16 21.31 -1.59
N SER A 123 2.47 20.79 -2.77
CA SER A 123 2.26 21.47 -4.05
C SER A 123 0.78 21.64 -4.44
N THR A 124 -0.15 20.91 -3.84
CA THR A 124 -1.59 21.02 -4.14
C THR A 124 -2.29 22.12 -3.35
N PHE A 125 -1.64 22.68 -2.33
CA PHE A 125 -2.21 23.74 -1.50
C PHE A 125 -1.68 25.11 -1.94
N ALA A 126 -2.60 26.01 -2.27
CA ALA A 126 -2.25 27.36 -2.70
C ALA A 126 -1.75 28.23 -1.54
N THR A 127 -2.22 27.96 -0.31
CA THR A 127 -1.87 28.72 0.90
C THR A 127 -1.66 27.79 2.10
N VAL A 128 -1.02 28.34 3.15
CA VAL A 128 -0.85 27.64 4.44
C VAL A 128 -2.21 27.41 5.10
N GLU A 129 -3.16 28.35 4.94
CA GLU A 129 -4.53 28.23 5.45
C GLU A 129 -5.24 27.04 4.82
N ASP A 130 -5.08 26.80 3.51
CA ASP A 130 -5.66 25.67 2.80
C ASP A 130 -5.10 24.35 3.36
N LEU A 131 -3.80 24.27 3.60
CA LEU A 131 -3.16 23.11 4.22
C LEU A 131 -3.72 22.88 5.63
N VAL A 132 -3.77 23.91 6.47
CA VAL A 132 -4.32 23.81 7.84
C VAL A 132 -5.78 23.37 7.84
N SER A 133 -6.59 23.90 6.92
CA SER A 133 -8.00 23.53 6.76
C SER A 133 -8.14 22.06 6.35
N HIS A 134 -7.29 21.60 5.41
CA HIS A 134 -7.25 20.20 4.98
C HIS A 134 -6.87 19.27 6.13
N LEU A 135 -5.84 19.60 6.90
CA LEU A 135 -5.37 18.81 8.05
C LEU A 135 -6.46 18.72 9.14
N ARG A 136 -7.14 19.82 9.45
CA ARG A 136 -8.25 19.83 10.41
C ARG A 136 -9.42 18.96 9.95
N THR A 137 -9.77 19.02 8.66
CA THR A 137 -10.85 18.21 8.09
C THR A 137 -10.50 16.74 8.12
N SER A 138 -9.25 16.40 7.82
CA SER A 138 -8.74 15.03 7.86
C SER A 138 -8.68 14.50 9.29
N ASP A 139 -8.23 15.31 10.27
CA ASP A 139 -8.26 14.95 11.70
C ASP A 139 -9.68 14.69 12.21
N ALA A 140 -10.65 15.55 11.84
CA ALA A 140 -12.05 15.34 12.20
C ALA A 140 -12.62 14.04 11.63
N ARG A 141 -12.29 13.70 10.37
CA ARG A 141 -12.70 12.46 9.73
C ARG A 141 -12.04 11.24 10.40
N TYR A 142 -10.75 11.35 10.73
CA TYR A 142 -10.02 10.32 11.46
C TYR A 142 -10.66 10.04 12.81
N ARG A 143 -10.92 11.08 13.63
CA ARG A 143 -11.57 10.94 14.95
C ARG A 143 -12.96 10.34 14.85
N ALA A 144 -13.71 10.68 13.81
CA ALA A 144 -15.06 10.13 13.58
C ALA A 144 -15.03 8.64 13.18
N ALA A 145 -13.94 8.17 12.54
CA ALA A 145 -13.78 6.81 12.07
C ALA A 145 -12.99 5.92 13.04
N ALA A 146 -12.19 6.52 13.94
CA ALA A 146 -11.39 5.78 14.90
C ALA A 146 -12.28 5.10 15.95
N PRO A 147 -12.06 3.82 16.26
CA PRO A 147 -12.73 3.18 17.39
C PRO A 147 -12.45 3.94 18.69
N ALA A 148 -13.44 4.03 19.58
CA ALA A 148 -13.34 4.77 20.85
C ALA A 148 -12.12 4.36 21.69
N GLU A 149 -11.69 3.12 21.58
CA GLU A 149 -10.52 2.55 22.29
C GLU A 149 -9.18 3.22 21.93
N PHE A 150 -9.09 3.90 20.76
CA PHE A 150 -7.89 4.62 20.34
C PHE A 150 -7.88 6.10 20.77
N LEU A 151 -9.03 6.65 21.16
CA LEU A 151 -9.16 8.06 21.53
C LEU A 151 -8.88 8.30 23.03
N ASP A 152 -8.95 7.25 23.86
CA ASP A 152 -8.80 7.35 25.33
C ASP A 152 -7.35 7.17 25.85
N ARG A 153 -6.34 7.15 24.99
CA ARG A 153 -4.92 6.95 25.36
C ARG A 153 -4.08 8.23 25.39
N ASN A 154 -4.67 9.34 25.84
CA ASN A 154 -3.89 10.56 26.17
C ASN A 154 -4.21 11.01 27.58
#